data_fdecb90db639ba313925bbe106af7e3a
#
_entry.id   fdecb90db639ba313925bbe106af7e3a
#
_cell.length_a   1.000
_cell.length_b   1.000
_cell.length_c   1.000
_cell.angle_alpha   90.00
_cell.angle_beta   90.00
_cell.angle_gamma   90.00
#
_symmetry.space_group_name_H-M   'P 1'
#
loop_
_entity.id
_entity.type
_entity.pdbx_description
1 polymer ?
#
loop_
_entity_poly.entity_id
_entity_poly.type
_entity_poly.pdbx_seq_one_letter_code
_entity_poly.pdbx_strand_id
1 'polypeptide(L)'
;MPFQAVFFDLGGVIVRTEYQAPRQHLAERLGLDYDDLVQAVFESETARRASLGEISEEEHWESLARRFRCKPSEIESLRGEFFGGDIVDHELIEFIRSLRPRFKTGVISNAWSGLRQYMIDHKFDDAFDSLTISAEVGAVKPEAKIYQIALQATKVPAEAAIFVDDFAQNVEGAKTVGMAGVHFRDPAKAVAELEALLHH
;
A
#
# COMPACT_ATOMS: atom_id res chain seq x y z
N MET A 1 -23.79 -3.87 -13.84
CA MET A 1 -22.96 -4.86 -14.56
C MET A 1 -22.24 -5.72 -13.54
N PRO A 2 -21.90 -6.98 -13.83
CA PRO A 2 -21.11 -7.78 -12.89
C PRO A 2 -19.70 -7.18 -12.75
N PHE A 3 -19.12 -7.29 -11.56
CA PHE A 3 -17.75 -6.89 -11.33
C PHE A 3 -16.78 -7.75 -12.14
N GLN A 4 -15.64 -7.15 -12.53
CA GLN A 4 -14.62 -7.77 -13.38
C GLN A 4 -13.23 -7.67 -12.75
N ALA A 5 -13.01 -6.71 -11.84
CA ALA A 5 -11.73 -6.50 -11.17
C ALA A 5 -11.90 -6.11 -9.71
N VAL A 6 -10.92 -6.52 -8.91
CA VAL A 6 -10.74 -6.08 -7.52
C VAL A 6 -9.33 -5.54 -7.37
N PHE A 7 -9.24 -4.33 -6.87
CA PHE A 7 -7.99 -3.67 -6.53
C PHE A 7 -7.85 -3.56 -5.02
N PHE A 8 -6.65 -3.76 -4.51
CA PHE A 8 -6.33 -3.69 -3.10
C PHE A 8 -5.25 -2.63 -2.85
N ASP A 9 -5.36 -1.90 -1.74
CA ASP A 9 -4.17 -1.29 -1.17
C ASP A 9 -3.23 -2.35 -0.62
N LEU A 10 -1.99 -1.98 -0.38
CA LEU A 10 -1.00 -2.88 0.20
C LEU A 10 -0.79 -2.57 1.68
N GLY A 11 -0.34 -1.37 2.03
CA GLY A 11 -0.14 -0.95 3.42
C GLY A 11 -1.45 -0.84 4.19
N GLY A 12 -1.55 -1.39 5.40
CA GLY A 12 -2.79 -1.41 6.17
C GLY A 12 -3.81 -2.47 5.74
N VAL A 13 -3.66 -3.05 4.54
CA VAL A 13 -4.54 -4.11 4.01
C VAL A 13 -3.80 -5.45 3.95
N ILE A 14 -2.84 -5.58 3.05
CA ILE A 14 -2.07 -6.83 2.84
C ILE A 14 -0.85 -6.90 3.75
N VAL A 15 -0.19 -5.78 3.97
CA VAL A 15 0.97 -5.65 4.86
C VAL A 15 0.57 -4.73 6.01
N ARG A 16 0.50 -5.27 7.23
CA ARG A 16 0.04 -4.52 8.40
C ARG A 16 1.07 -4.55 9.52
N THR A 17 1.15 -3.44 10.25
CA THR A 17 1.96 -3.36 11.47
C THR A 17 1.24 -4.07 12.61
N GLU A 18 1.49 -5.37 12.77
CA GLU A 18 0.90 -6.20 13.83
C GLU A 18 1.64 -6.00 15.17
N TYR A 19 2.94 -5.68 15.10
CA TYR A 19 3.78 -5.46 16.28
C TYR A 19 4.36 -4.06 16.27
N GLN A 20 3.93 -3.22 17.21
CA GLN A 20 4.44 -1.85 17.31
C GLN A 20 5.80 -1.75 18.03
N ALA A 21 6.20 -2.79 18.77
CA ALA A 21 7.41 -2.77 19.58
C ALA A 21 8.68 -2.40 18.81
N PRO A 22 8.95 -2.90 17.59
CA PRO A 22 10.14 -2.48 16.83
C PRO A 22 10.19 -0.97 16.57
N ARG A 23 9.08 -0.37 16.14
CA ARG A 23 9.00 1.09 15.92
C ARG A 23 9.09 1.88 17.22
N GLN A 24 8.50 1.38 18.30
CA GLN A 24 8.61 2.01 19.63
C GLN A 24 10.06 2.04 20.11
N HIS A 25 10.76 0.92 20.05
CA HIS A 25 12.18 0.84 20.43
C HIS A 25 13.05 1.73 19.54
N LEU A 26 12.73 1.80 18.24
CA LEU A 26 13.43 2.70 17.33
C LEU A 26 13.21 4.17 17.70
N ALA A 27 11.98 4.57 17.99
CA ALA A 27 11.66 5.93 18.43
C ALA A 27 12.42 6.30 19.72
N GLU A 28 12.39 5.43 20.73
CA GLU A 28 13.13 5.59 21.98
C GLU A 28 14.65 5.74 21.71
N ARG A 29 15.24 4.87 20.87
CA ARG A 29 16.66 4.94 20.50
C ARG A 29 17.04 6.24 19.82
N LEU A 30 16.12 6.81 19.04
CA LEU A 30 16.32 8.08 18.32
C LEU A 30 15.96 9.31 19.17
N GLY A 31 15.39 9.11 20.36
CA GLY A 31 14.91 10.20 21.24
C GLY A 31 13.68 10.92 20.67
N LEU A 32 12.82 10.19 19.98
CA LEU A 32 11.57 10.69 19.35
C LEU A 32 10.35 10.06 20.02
N ASP A 33 9.21 10.72 19.91
CA ASP A 33 7.93 10.08 20.13
C ASP A 33 7.58 9.16 18.94
N TYR A 34 6.76 8.13 19.20
CA TYR A 34 6.35 7.16 18.16
C TYR A 34 5.69 7.84 16.96
N ASP A 35 4.75 8.76 17.22
CA ASP A 35 4.03 9.47 16.17
C ASP A 35 4.95 10.38 15.35
N ASP A 36 5.91 11.04 15.99
CA ASP A 36 6.92 11.88 15.32
C ASP A 36 7.80 11.04 14.38
N LEU A 37 8.17 9.81 14.78
CA LEU A 37 8.91 8.90 13.94
C LEU A 37 8.08 8.47 12.72
N VAL A 38 6.83 8.04 12.94
CA VAL A 38 5.92 7.61 11.87
C VAL A 38 5.66 8.76 10.89
N GLN A 39 5.40 9.95 11.41
CA GLN A 39 5.20 11.15 10.60
C GLN A 39 6.46 11.50 9.79
N ALA A 40 7.64 11.39 10.40
CA ALA A 40 8.89 11.65 9.70
C ALA A 40 9.08 10.70 8.51
N VAL A 41 8.74 9.42 8.69
CA VAL A 41 8.92 8.40 7.66
C VAL A 41 7.86 8.51 6.57
N PHE A 42 6.58 8.69 6.89
CA PHE A 42 5.50 8.62 5.89
C PHE A 42 4.98 9.96 5.40
N GLU A 43 5.12 11.06 6.19
CA GLU A 43 4.48 12.34 5.89
C GLU A 43 5.46 13.48 5.61
N SER A 44 6.78 13.21 5.65
CA SER A 44 7.80 14.22 5.35
C SER A 44 7.76 14.63 3.87
N GLU A 45 8.36 15.78 3.56
CA GLU A 45 8.50 16.25 2.18
C GLU A 45 9.24 15.23 1.28
N THR A 46 10.27 14.56 1.84
CA THR A 46 10.99 13.52 1.08
C THR A 46 10.15 12.26 0.90
N ALA A 47 9.30 11.90 1.88
CA ALA A 47 8.35 10.80 1.72
C ALA A 47 7.35 11.08 0.59
N ARG A 48 6.77 12.29 0.57
CA ARG A 48 5.86 12.73 -0.50
C ARG A 48 6.55 12.67 -1.87
N ARG A 49 7.78 13.18 -1.98
CA ARG A 49 8.55 13.17 -3.22
C ARG A 49 8.89 11.75 -3.67
N ALA A 50 9.27 10.87 -2.75
CA ALA A 50 9.50 9.46 -3.04
C ALA A 50 8.22 8.75 -3.49
N SER A 51 7.06 9.07 -2.88
CA SER A 51 5.76 8.53 -3.31
C SER A 51 5.32 9.00 -4.69
N LEU A 52 5.84 10.12 -5.18
CA LEU A 52 5.62 10.61 -6.55
C LEU A 52 6.71 10.16 -7.53
N GLY A 53 7.74 9.44 -7.06
CA GLY A 53 8.87 9.03 -7.89
C GLY A 53 9.81 10.18 -8.28
N GLU A 54 9.72 11.33 -7.60
CA GLU A 54 10.62 12.49 -7.82
C GLU A 54 12.01 12.25 -7.24
N ILE A 55 12.10 11.40 -6.23
CA ILE A 55 13.34 10.88 -5.65
C ILE A 55 13.20 9.38 -5.41
N SER A 56 14.32 8.67 -5.26
CA SER A 56 14.29 7.25 -4.91
C SER A 56 13.94 7.01 -3.44
N GLU A 57 13.58 5.77 -3.11
CA GLU A 57 13.41 5.35 -1.72
C GLU A 57 14.71 5.48 -0.94
N GLU A 58 15.85 5.16 -1.55
CA GLU A 58 17.18 5.32 -0.95
C GLU A 58 17.47 6.75 -0.56
N GLU A 59 17.20 7.72 -1.46
CA GLU A 59 17.38 9.15 -1.18
C GLU A 59 16.49 9.61 -0.03
N HIS A 60 15.27 9.06 0.09
CA HIS A 60 14.39 9.32 1.23
C HIS A 60 15.01 8.80 2.53
N TRP A 61 15.45 7.52 2.57
CA TRP A 61 16.07 6.94 3.75
C TRP A 61 17.39 7.63 4.14
N GLU A 62 18.19 8.07 3.17
CA GLU A 62 19.36 8.91 3.43
C GLU A 62 18.99 10.24 4.08
N SER A 63 17.88 10.86 3.64
CA SER A 63 17.37 12.10 4.24
C SER A 63 16.94 11.88 5.70
N LEU A 64 16.27 10.76 5.99
CA LEU A 64 15.89 10.37 7.35
C LEU A 64 17.10 10.09 8.23
N ALA A 65 18.11 9.37 7.71
CA ALA A 65 19.34 9.12 8.44
C ALA A 65 20.05 10.44 8.83
N ARG A 66 20.15 11.41 7.91
CA ARG A 66 20.69 12.74 8.21
C ARG A 66 19.86 13.46 9.28
N ARG A 67 18.51 13.42 9.17
CA ARG A 67 17.61 14.04 10.14
C ARG A 67 17.76 13.45 11.54
N PHE A 68 17.92 12.15 11.63
CA PHE A 68 18.07 11.41 12.90
C PHE A 68 19.54 11.31 13.38
N ARG A 69 20.48 11.92 12.67
CA ARG A 69 21.91 11.89 12.96
C ARG A 69 22.51 10.48 12.98
N CYS A 70 21.93 9.59 12.19
CA CYS A 70 22.45 8.25 11.95
C CYS A 70 23.54 8.26 10.88
N LYS A 71 24.48 7.31 10.96
CA LYS A 71 25.49 7.13 9.92
C LYS A 71 24.88 6.50 8.67
N PRO A 72 25.44 6.73 7.47
CA PRO A 72 24.99 6.05 6.25
C PRO A 72 24.97 4.52 6.37
N SER A 73 25.92 3.94 7.12
CA SER A 73 25.97 2.49 7.36
C SER A 73 24.84 1.94 8.25
N GLU A 74 24.04 2.80 8.87
CA GLU A 74 22.91 2.42 9.74
C GLU A 74 21.56 2.50 9.01
N ILE A 75 21.53 2.93 7.74
CA ILE A 75 20.27 3.12 6.98
C ILE A 75 19.48 1.81 6.89
N GLU A 76 20.15 0.71 6.56
CA GLU A 76 19.48 -0.60 6.43
C GLU A 76 18.92 -1.09 7.78
N SER A 77 19.67 -0.88 8.88
CA SER A 77 19.17 -1.18 10.23
C SER A 77 17.98 -0.30 10.60
N LEU A 78 18.05 1.00 10.29
CA LEU A 78 16.96 1.95 10.54
C LEU A 78 15.67 1.54 9.84
N ARG A 79 15.78 1.14 8.57
CA ARG A 79 14.68 0.65 7.75
C ARG A 79 14.14 -0.68 8.30
N GLY A 80 15.02 -1.63 8.59
CA GLY A 80 14.65 -2.94 9.12
C GLY A 80 13.97 -2.86 10.50
N GLU A 81 14.45 -1.98 11.39
CA GLU A 81 13.81 -1.72 12.69
C GLU A 81 12.43 -1.06 12.51
N PHE A 82 12.30 -0.10 11.58
CA PHE A 82 11.04 0.58 11.34
C PHE A 82 9.95 -0.37 10.83
N PHE A 83 10.27 -1.23 9.87
CA PHE A 83 9.32 -2.20 9.29
C PHE A 83 9.32 -3.56 9.99
N GLY A 84 10.12 -3.75 11.04
CA GLY A 84 10.30 -5.04 11.72
C GLY A 84 9.05 -5.60 12.40
N GLY A 85 8.00 -4.80 12.54
CA GLY A 85 6.71 -5.21 13.07
C GLY A 85 5.62 -5.44 12.02
N ASP A 86 5.98 -5.29 10.74
CA ASP A 86 5.03 -5.42 9.64
C ASP A 86 4.94 -6.89 9.21
N ILE A 87 3.71 -7.37 9.03
CA ILE A 87 3.40 -8.75 8.68
C ILE A 87 2.60 -8.78 7.38
N VAL A 88 2.98 -9.69 6.49
CA VAL A 88 2.23 -10.00 5.27
C VAL A 88 1.07 -10.93 5.62
N ASP A 89 -0.16 -10.56 5.26
CA ASP A 89 -1.35 -11.39 5.44
C ASP A 89 -1.43 -12.45 4.33
N HIS A 90 -0.84 -13.60 4.59
CA HIS A 90 -0.83 -14.72 3.64
C HIS A 90 -2.23 -15.32 3.41
N GLU A 91 -3.13 -15.27 4.39
CA GLU A 91 -4.50 -15.75 4.22
C GLU A 91 -5.27 -14.85 3.25
N LEU A 92 -5.12 -13.54 3.36
CA LEU A 92 -5.70 -12.59 2.42
C LEU A 92 -5.10 -12.76 1.02
N ILE A 93 -3.79 -13.02 0.89
CA ILE A 93 -3.15 -13.28 -0.40
C ILE A 93 -3.73 -14.54 -1.06
N GLU A 94 -3.93 -15.64 -0.32
CA GLU A 94 -4.57 -16.84 -0.85
C GLU A 94 -6.02 -16.58 -1.28
N PHE A 95 -6.75 -15.78 -0.51
CA PHE A 95 -8.08 -15.34 -0.92
C PHE A 95 -8.01 -14.55 -2.25
N ILE A 96 -7.09 -13.59 -2.38
CA ILE A 96 -6.90 -12.82 -3.62
C ILE A 96 -6.57 -13.75 -4.80
N ARG A 97 -5.67 -14.72 -4.61
CA ARG A 97 -5.37 -15.75 -5.63
C ARG A 97 -6.62 -16.53 -6.04
N SER A 98 -7.52 -16.85 -5.09
CA SER A 98 -8.75 -17.59 -5.35
C SER A 98 -9.77 -16.82 -6.21
N LEU A 99 -9.69 -15.49 -6.25
CA LEU A 99 -10.54 -14.66 -7.11
C LEU A 99 -10.23 -14.87 -8.60
N ARG A 100 -9.03 -15.29 -8.92
CA ARG A 100 -8.59 -15.59 -10.29
C ARG A 100 -9.03 -17.02 -10.68
N PRO A 101 -9.37 -17.30 -11.93
CA PRO A 101 -9.37 -16.40 -13.10
C PRO A 101 -10.67 -15.61 -13.32
N ARG A 102 -11.63 -15.68 -12.38
CA ARG A 102 -12.96 -15.06 -12.56
C ARG A 102 -12.87 -13.53 -12.59
N PHE A 103 -11.99 -12.97 -11.79
CA PHE A 103 -11.79 -11.53 -11.64
C PHE A 103 -10.32 -11.18 -11.88
N LYS A 104 -10.06 -10.03 -12.46
CA LYS A 104 -8.72 -9.45 -12.44
C LYS A 104 -8.41 -8.91 -11.05
N THR A 105 -7.18 -9.08 -10.63
CA THR A 105 -6.71 -8.57 -9.34
C THR A 105 -5.61 -7.54 -9.56
N GLY A 106 -5.58 -6.50 -8.75
CA GLY A 106 -4.58 -5.45 -8.87
C GLY A 106 -4.23 -4.80 -7.55
N VAL A 107 -3.09 -4.12 -7.51
CA VAL A 107 -2.68 -3.24 -6.41
C VAL A 107 -2.79 -1.79 -6.86
N ILE A 108 -3.31 -0.91 -5.97
CA ILE A 108 -3.20 0.55 -6.10
C ILE A 108 -2.65 1.06 -4.75
N SER A 109 -1.38 1.43 -4.72
CA SER A 109 -0.71 1.78 -3.45
C SER A 109 0.08 3.08 -3.54
N ASN A 110 -0.03 3.90 -2.48
CA ASN A 110 0.88 5.02 -2.24
C ASN A 110 2.16 4.44 -1.63
N ALA A 111 3.15 4.18 -2.48
CA ALA A 111 4.38 3.51 -2.08
C ALA A 111 5.58 4.01 -2.87
N TRP A 112 6.76 3.72 -2.34
CA TRP A 112 8.04 4.08 -2.93
C TRP A 112 8.51 3.03 -3.96
N SER A 113 9.64 3.30 -4.58
CA SER A 113 10.19 2.50 -5.70
C SER A 113 10.55 1.05 -5.36
N GLY A 114 10.77 0.72 -4.08
CA GLY A 114 11.11 -0.64 -3.62
C GLY A 114 9.94 -1.62 -3.54
N LEU A 115 8.68 -1.14 -3.61
CA LEU A 115 7.52 -1.99 -3.35
C LEU A 115 7.44 -3.21 -4.25
N ARG A 116 7.69 -3.07 -5.54
CA ARG A 116 7.64 -4.19 -6.49
C ARG A 116 8.63 -5.30 -6.11
N GLN A 117 9.86 -4.94 -5.77
CA GLN A 117 10.86 -5.89 -5.33
C GLN A 117 10.46 -6.55 -4.00
N TYR A 118 9.91 -5.78 -3.06
CA TYR A 118 9.38 -6.32 -1.81
C TYR A 118 8.33 -7.42 -2.05
N MET A 119 7.38 -7.21 -2.97
CA MET A 119 6.36 -8.21 -3.31
C MET A 119 6.97 -9.49 -3.90
N ILE A 120 7.99 -9.37 -4.76
CA ILE A 120 8.71 -10.50 -5.36
C ILE A 120 9.46 -11.28 -4.27
N ASP A 121 10.20 -10.59 -3.40
CA ASP A 121 10.99 -11.21 -2.33
C ASP A 121 10.10 -11.98 -1.34
N HIS A 122 8.89 -11.49 -1.10
CA HIS A 122 7.89 -12.12 -0.24
C HIS A 122 6.93 -13.08 -1.00
N LYS A 123 7.14 -13.28 -2.31
CA LYS A 123 6.48 -14.29 -3.15
C LYS A 123 4.96 -14.15 -3.21
N PHE A 124 4.48 -12.93 -3.38
CA PHE A 124 3.05 -12.67 -3.57
C PHE A 124 2.71 -11.73 -4.74
N ASP A 125 3.69 -11.34 -5.53
CA ASP A 125 3.51 -10.56 -6.76
C ASP A 125 2.64 -11.30 -7.78
N ASP A 126 2.68 -12.62 -7.81
CA ASP A 126 1.90 -13.50 -8.67
C ASP A 126 0.38 -13.45 -8.40
N ALA A 127 -0.03 -12.96 -7.23
CA ALA A 127 -1.45 -12.80 -6.88
C ALA A 127 -2.15 -11.69 -7.69
N PHE A 128 -1.42 -10.86 -8.45
CA PHE A 128 -1.94 -9.67 -9.10
C PHE A 128 -1.66 -9.63 -10.59
N ASP A 129 -2.68 -9.23 -11.36
CA ASP A 129 -2.57 -8.98 -12.80
C ASP A 129 -1.97 -7.60 -13.11
N SER A 130 -2.09 -6.65 -12.18
CA SER A 130 -1.57 -5.28 -12.35
C SER A 130 -1.10 -4.67 -11.03
N LEU A 131 -0.04 -3.88 -11.11
CA LEU A 131 0.48 -3.11 -10.00
C LEU A 131 0.52 -1.63 -10.41
N THR A 132 -0.20 -0.80 -9.67
CA THR A 132 -0.21 0.67 -9.82
C THR A 132 0.40 1.27 -8.56
N ILE A 133 1.70 1.52 -8.62
CA ILE A 133 2.51 2.04 -7.53
C ILE A 133 2.72 3.53 -7.77
N SER A 134 2.40 4.37 -6.80
CA SER A 134 2.39 5.82 -6.96
C SER A 134 3.73 6.37 -7.45
N ALA A 135 4.86 5.85 -6.93
CA ALA A 135 6.20 6.26 -7.37
C ALA A 135 6.50 5.92 -8.84
N GLU A 136 5.86 4.88 -9.41
CA GLU A 136 6.05 4.49 -10.80
C GLU A 136 5.19 5.32 -11.76
N VAL A 137 4.02 5.80 -11.29
CA VAL A 137 3.02 6.46 -12.15
C VAL A 137 2.92 7.97 -11.93
N GLY A 138 3.61 8.53 -10.93
CA GLY A 138 3.58 9.95 -10.59
C GLY A 138 2.18 10.46 -10.25
N ALA A 139 1.43 9.68 -9.48
CA ALA A 139 0.10 10.01 -8.98
C ALA A 139 -0.17 9.25 -7.67
N VAL A 140 -0.89 9.88 -6.74
CA VAL A 140 -1.17 9.32 -5.41
C VAL A 140 -2.66 9.23 -5.14
N LYS A 141 -3.08 8.28 -4.31
CA LYS A 141 -4.41 8.27 -3.72
C LYS A 141 -4.56 9.46 -2.75
N PRO A 142 -5.71 10.12 -2.66
CA PRO A 142 -6.98 9.83 -3.32
C PRO A 142 -7.20 10.54 -4.68
N GLU A 143 -6.15 10.98 -5.38
CA GLU A 143 -6.30 11.64 -6.67
C GLU A 143 -6.92 10.71 -7.72
N ALA A 144 -7.88 11.20 -8.50
CA ALA A 144 -8.57 10.42 -9.53
C ALA A 144 -7.61 9.75 -10.53
N LYS A 145 -6.47 10.39 -10.81
CA LYS A 145 -5.48 9.95 -11.79
C LYS A 145 -4.96 8.54 -11.52
N ILE A 146 -4.64 8.19 -10.26
CA ILE A 146 -4.07 6.88 -9.94
C ILE A 146 -5.06 5.74 -10.20
N TYR A 147 -6.34 5.93 -9.87
CA TYR A 147 -7.40 4.95 -10.13
C TYR A 147 -7.65 4.79 -11.63
N GLN A 148 -7.66 5.90 -12.39
CA GLN A 148 -7.82 5.87 -13.84
C GLN A 148 -6.68 5.10 -14.52
N ILE A 149 -5.43 5.25 -14.05
CA ILE A 149 -4.28 4.48 -14.54
C ILE A 149 -4.48 2.99 -14.29
N ALA A 150 -4.90 2.60 -13.07
CA ALA A 150 -5.17 1.20 -12.72
C ALA A 150 -6.28 0.58 -13.59
N LEU A 151 -7.37 1.31 -13.80
CA LEU A 151 -8.47 0.88 -14.66
C LEU A 151 -8.02 0.71 -16.13
N GLN A 152 -7.22 1.64 -16.64
CA GLN A 152 -6.66 1.54 -18.00
C GLN A 152 -5.73 0.33 -18.15
N ALA A 153 -4.86 0.08 -17.17
CA ALA A 153 -3.92 -1.06 -17.20
C ALA A 153 -4.66 -2.39 -17.27
N THR A 154 -5.79 -2.51 -16.58
CA THR A 154 -6.61 -3.73 -16.58
C THR A 154 -7.66 -3.76 -17.68
N LYS A 155 -7.93 -2.64 -18.34
CA LYS A 155 -9.00 -2.49 -19.35
C LYS A 155 -10.38 -2.82 -18.79
N VAL A 156 -10.63 -2.45 -17.53
CA VAL A 156 -11.91 -2.65 -16.84
C VAL A 156 -12.59 -1.29 -16.67
N PRO A 157 -13.90 -1.17 -16.98
CA PRO A 157 -14.63 0.06 -16.72
C PRO A 157 -14.81 0.26 -15.20
N ALA A 158 -14.85 1.51 -14.76
CA ALA A 158 -14.86 1.86 -13.33
C ALA A 158 -16.02 1.21 -12.57
N GLU A 159 -17.21 1.18 -13.15
CA GLU A 159 -18.42 0.57 -12.58
C GLU A 159 -18.35 -0.95 -12.43
N ALA A 160 -17.36 -1.59 -13.03
CA ALA A 160 -17.09 -3.02 -12.92
C ALA A 160 -15.85 -3.32 -12.04
N ALA A 161 -15.36 -2.34 -11.29
CA ALA A 161 -14.20 -2.47 -10.43
C ALA A 161 -14.54 -2.17 -8.96
N ILE A 162 -13.90 -2.90 -8.06
CA ILE A 162 -13.96 -2.68 -6.60
C ILE A 162 -12.56 -2.26 -6.13
N PHE A 163 -12.49 -1.30 -5.21
CA PHE A 163 -11.26 -0.92 -4.52
C PHE A 163 -11.39 -1.16 -3.02
N VAL A 164 -10.38 -1.79 -2.43
CA VAL A 164 -10.30 -2.15 -1.00
C VAL A 164 -9.13 -1.39 -0.37
N ASP A 165 -9.39 -0.56 0.65
CA ASP A 165 -8.38 0.31 1.28
C ASP A 165 -8.77 0.59 2.74
N ASP A 166 -7.79 0.72 3.63
CA ASP A 166 -8.00 1.01 5.05
C ASP A 166 -8.25 2.50 5.34
N PHE A 167 -7.92 3.39 4.40
CA PHE A 167 -8.22 4.82 4.49
C PHE A 167 -9.53 5.16 3.79
N ALA A 168 -10.51 5.62 4.57
CA ALA A 168 -11.83 6.01 4.03
C ALA A 168 -11.73 7.04 2.90
N GLN A 169 -10.81 7.99 2.98
CA GLN A 169 -10.62 8.99 1.93
C GLN A 169 -10.16 8.39 0.59
N ASN A 170 -9.37 7.32 0.61
CA ASN A 170 -8.94 6.62 -0.59
C ASN A 170 -10.11 5.86 -1.23
N VAL A 171 -10.93 5.22 -0.38
CA VAL A 171 -12.18 4.57 -0.82
C VAL A 171 -13.12 5.58 -1.47
N GLU A 172 -13.30 6.76 -0.86
CA GLU A 172 -14.11 7.83 -1.46
C GLU A 172 -13.49 8.36 -2.76
N GLY A 173 -12.15 8.49 -2.83
CA GLY A 173 -11.44 8.84 -4.07
C GLY A 173 -11.75 7.86 -5.20
N ALA A 174 -11.75 6.56 -4.94
CA ALA A 174 -12.12 5.52 -5.91
C ALA A 174 -13.59 5.66 -6.35
N LYS A 175 -14.50 5.93 -5.42
CA LYS A 175 -15.93 6.16 -5.74
C LYS A 175 -16.14 7.37 -6.65
N THR A 176 -15.33 8.43 -6.53
CA THR A 176 -15.46 9.62 -7.41
C THR A 176 -15.17 9.30 -8.87
N VAL A 177 -14.42 8.25 -9.18
CA VAL A 177 -14.18 7.79 -10.55
C VAL A 177 -15.13 6.69 -10.99
N GLY A 178 -16.08 6.28 -10.14
CA GLY A 178 -17.13 5.31 -10.46
C GLY A 178 -16.87 3.88 -9.99
N MET A 179 -15.78 3.61 -9.27
CA MET A 179 -15.51 2.30 -8.66
C MET A 179 -16.43 2.05 -7.46
N ALA A 180 -16.73 0.79 -7.16
CA ALA A 180 -17.22 0.42 -5.84
C ALA A 180 -16.05 0.45 -4.84
N GLY A 181 -16.36 0.62 -3.54
CA GLY A 181 -15.31 0.72 -2.53
C GLY A 181 -15.65 -0.06 -1.27
N VAL A 182 -14.69 -0.81 -0.75
CA VAL A 182 -14.76 -1.52 0.53
C VAL A 182 -13.75 -0.88 1.49
N HIS A 183 -14.24 -0.42 2.64
CA HIS A 183 -13.40 0.16 3.68
C HIS A 183 -12.85 -0.95 4.59
N PHE A 184 -11.57 -1.27 4.44
CA PHE A 184 -10.90 -2.34 5.16
C PHE A 184 -10.59 -1.91 6.62
N ARG A 185 -11.40 -2.35 7.56
CA ARG A 185 -11.20 -2.11 9.01
C ARG A 185 -10.95 -3.38 9.80
N ASP A 186 -11.50 -4.46 9.31
CA ASP A 186 -11.46 -5.79 9.90
C ASP A 186 -11.37 -6.77 8.73
N PRO A 187 -10.33 -7.62 8.67
CA PRO A 187 -10.11 -8.52 7.54
C PRO A 187 -11.30 -9.41 7.22
N ALA A 188 -11.89 -10.07 8.22
CA ALA A 188 -12.98 -11.00 8.01
C ALA A 188 -14.24 -10.30 7.48
N LYS A 189 -14.55 -9.10 8.00
CA LYS A 189 -15.69 -8.32 7.53
C LYS A 189 -15.48 -7.78 6.13
N ALA A 190 -14.27 -7.30 5.82
CA ALA A 190 -13.96 -6.80 4.50
C ALA A 190 -14.01 -7.88 3.43
N VAL A 191 -13.50 -9.08 3.73
CA VAL A 191 -13.62 -10.24 2.85
C VAL A 191 -15.09 -10.62 2.64
N ALA A 192 -15.90 -10.70 3.71
CA ALA A 192 -17.33 -11.02 3.59
C ALA A 192 -18.11 -9.97 2.79
N GLU A 193 -17.81 -8.66 2.96
CA GLU A 193 -18.41 -7.59 2.18
C GLU A 193 -18.02 -7.70 0.70
N LEU A 194 -16.75 -7.98 0.42
CA LEU A 194 -16.25 -8.17 -0.94
C LEU A 194 -16.92 -9.38 -1.61
N GLU A 195 -16.99 -10.51 -0.93
CA GLU A 195 -17.69 -11.71 -1.46
C GLU A 195 -19.15 -11.42 -1.76
N ALA A 196 -19.85 -10.71 -0.88
CA ALA A 196 -21.24 -10.32 -1.11
C ALA A 196 -21.40 -9.47 -2.38
N LEU A 197 -20.49 -8.52 -2.63
CA LEU A 197 -20.47 -7.71 -3.85
C LEU A 197 -20.21 -8.56 -5.10
N LEU A 198 -19.28 -9.52 -5.03
CA LEU A 198 -18.88 -10.36 -6.17
C LEU A 198 -19.90 -11.44 -6.55
N HIS A 199 -20.85 -11.75 -5.65
CA HIS A 199 -21.91 -12.73 -5.89
C HIS A 199 -23.22 -12.11 -6.42
N HIS A 200 -23.33 -10.78 -6.47
CA HIS A 200 -24.44 -10.02 -7.04
C HIS A 200 -24.13 -9.52 -8.46
#